data_410cc091f450cecae37f6f426623afa1
#
_entry.id   410cc091f450cecae37f6f426623afa1
#
_cell.length_a   1.000
_cell.length_b   1.000
_cell.length_c   1.000
_cell.angle_alpha   90.00
_cell.angle_beta   90.00
_cell.angle_gamma   90.00
#
_symmetry.space_group_name_H-M   'P 1'
#
loop_
_entity.id
_entity.type
_entity.pdbx_description
1 polymer ?
#
loop_
_entity_poly.entity_id
_entity_poly.type
_entity_poly.pdbx_seq_one_letter_code
_entity_poly.pdbx_strand_id
1 'polypeptide(L)'
;MDTGRLRSIAMIAIFDIGGPLLAYHLLQSNGVGTVPALVLSGVLPAIGVIIGIIRHRRVDAVGVLVLAGIVVGAVLGLVSHNPKLVLDEGSASTGVFGLICLGSLATDKPMMYRFALEFMGPDTERGREFADLRQYKEFRRAFVVITVVWGAAYLVEAAVRVLIVQETSAGTALAVSKVLPYAVAAVLIAWTVGYGRLQKRRGDRIAAAYAAAAEANEAAEAGRTAEAGRTAETEEVDGRVESAEVGDATAQADTGDAHHR
;
A
#
# COMPACT_ATOMS: atom_id res chain seq x y z
N MET A 1 -20.91 -6.95 -15.55
CA MET A 1 -20.79 -5.71 -14.73
C MET A 1 -22.05 -5.64 -13.90
N ASP A 2 -21.93 -5.77 -12.58
CA ASP A 2 -23.08 -5.82 -11.67
C ASP A 2 -23.85 -4.50 -11.67
N THR A 3 -25.16 -4.59 -11.90
CA THR A 3 -26.08 -3.45 -11.87
C THR A 3 -26.03 -2.66 -10.56
N GLY A 4 -25.65 -3.30 -9.46
CA GLY A 4 -25.39 -2.66 -8.16
C GLY A 4 -24.20 -1.71 -8.16
N ARG A 5 -23.10 -2.06 -8.83
CA ARG A 5 -21.91 -1.20 -8.98
C ARG A 5 -22.18 0.02 -9.84
N LEU A 6 -22.87 -0.16 -10.95
CA LEU A 6 -23.28 0.96 -11.82
C LEU A 6 -24.18 1.94 -11.08
N ARG A 7 -25.12 1.45 -10.27
CA ARG A 7 -26.03 2.29 -9.48
C ARG A 7 -25.26 3.05 -8.37
N SER A 8 -24.28 2.43 -7.72
CA SER A 8 -23.43 3.12 -6.72
C SER A 8 -22.57 4.19 -7.38
N ILE A 9 -21.91 3.91 -8.50
CA ILE A 9 -21.10 4.88 -9.23
C ILE A 9 -21.95 6.02 -9.75
N ALA A 10 -23.14 5.74 -10.28
CA ALA A 10 -24.07 6.77 -10.74
C ALA A 10 -24.58 7.65 -9.58
N MET A 11 -24.88 7.09 -8.40
CA MET A 11 -25.26 7.86 -7.22
C MET A 11 -24.13 8.77 -6.73
N ILE A 12 -22.90 8.26 -6.67
CA ILE A 12 -21.72 9.05 -6.29
C ILE A 12 -21.51 10.19 -7.31
N ALA A 13 -21.54 9.91 -8.61
CA ALA A 13 -21.39 10.91 -9.64
C ALA A 13 -22.49 12.00 -9.59
N ILE A 14 -23.74 11.62 -9.34
CA ILE A 14 -24.85 12.56 -9.24
C ILE A 14 -24.75 13.41 -7.98
N PHE A 15 -24.41 12.82 -6.82
CA PHE A 15 -24.36 13.55 -5.55
C PHE A 15 -23.05 14.35 -5.39
N ASP A 16 -21.90 13.80 -5.78
CA ASP A 16 -20.59 14.44 -5.52
C ASP A 16 -20.19 15.44 -6.62
N ILE A 17 -20.70 15.26 -7.85
CA ILE A 17 -20.40 16.17 -8.96
C ILE A 17 -21.63 16.96 -9.39
N GLY A 18 -22.74 16.28 -9.61
CA GLY A 18 -23.98 16.89 -10.08
C GLY A 18 -24.63 17.81 -9.06
N GLY A 19 -24.63 17.42 -7.78
CA GLY A 19 -25.19 18.23 -6.69
C GLY A 19 -24.53 19.61 -6.52
N PRO A 20 -23.19 19.68 -6.37
CA PRO A 20 -22.47 20.94 -6.29
C PRO A 20 -22.62 21.82 -7.54
N LEU A 21 -22.57 21.22 -8.73
CA LEU A 21 -22.78 21.96 -9.98
C LEU A 21 -24.19 22.56 -10.07
N LEU A 22 -25.20 21.80 -9.73
CA LEU A 22 -26.57 22.27 -9.70
C LEU A 22 -26.76 23.37 -8.66
N ALA A 23 -26.23 23.18 -7.44
CA ALA A 23 -26.28 24.19 -6.38
C ALA A 23 -25.57 25.49 -6.81
N TYR A 24 -24.40 25.39 -7.43
CA TYR A 24 -23.67 26.54 -7.97
C TYR A 24 -24.50 27.29 -9.01
N HIS A 25 -25.07 26.59 -10.00
CA HIS A 25 -25.90 27.24 -11.04
C HIS A 25 -27.16 27.85 -10.45
N LEU A 26 -27.83 27.22 -9.50
CA LEU A 26 -29.00 27.78 -8.82
C LEU A 26 -28.67 29.04 -8.01
N LEU A 27 -27.54 29.01 -7.31
CA LEU A 27 -27.09 30.19 -6.54
C LEU A 27 -26.73 31.37 -7.46
N GLN A 28 -26.03 31.11 -8.56
CA GLN A 28 -25.71 32.14 -9.53
C GLN A 28 -26.97 32.74 -10.23
N SER A 29 -27.92 31.86 -10.59
CA SER A 29 -29.19 32.34 -11.23
C SER A 29 -30.04 33.17 -10.27
N ASN A 30 -29.85 33.08 -8.96
CA ASN A 30 -30.50 33.87 -7.93
C ASN A 30 -29.67 35.12 -7.51
N GLY A 31 -28.68 35.50 -8.30
CA GLY A 31 -27.90 36.72 -8.08
C GLY A 31 -26.79 36.61 -7.02
N VAL A 32 -26.48 35.41 -6.55
CA VAL A 32 -25.35 35.21 -5.64
C VAL A 32 -24.04 35.33 -6.42
N GLY A 33 -23.12 36.13 -5.94
CA GLY A 33 -21.81 36.29 -6.56
C GLY A 33 -21.04 34.99 -6.72
N THR A 34 -20.14 34.90 -7.69
CA THR A 34 -19.41 33.69 -8.08
C THR A 34 -18.68 33.03 -6.89
N VAL A 35 -17.99 33.81 -6.07
CA VAL A 35 -17.23 33.30 -4.92
C VAL A 35 -18.15 32.73 -3.83
N PRO A 36 -19.16 33.46 -3.33
CA PRO A 36 -20.12 32.88 -2.38
C PRO A 36 -20.86 31.68 -2.93
N ALA A 37 -21.20 31.63 -4.23
CA ALA A 37 -21.87 30.48 -4.84
C ALA A 37 -20.98 29.22 -4.87
N LEU A 38 -19.68 29.41 -5.14
CA LEU A 38 -18.68 28.32 -5.07
C LEU A 38 -18.53 27.79 -3.65
N VAL A 39 -18.38 28.67 -2.67
CA VAL A 39 -18.25 28.25 -1.25
C VAL A 39 -19.50 27.52 -0.77
N LEU A 40 -20.68 28.06 -1.05
CA LEU A 40 -21.96 27.44 -0.67
C LEU A 40 -22.20 26.10 -1.38
N SER A 41 -21.81 25.97 -2.65
CA SER A 41 -21.92 24.69 -3.37
C SER A 41 -21.02 23.60 -2.77
N GLY A 42 -19.86 23.98 -2.20
CA GLY A 42 -18.96 23.08 -1.49
C GLY A 42 -19.44 22.65 -0.09
N VAL A 43 -20.42 23.34 0.48
CA VAL A 43 -21.00 22.98 1.79
C VAL A 43 -21.75 21.63 1.74
N LEU A 44 -22.42 21.31 0.63
CA LEU A 44 -23.13 20.04 0.47
C LEU A 44 -22.20 18.81 0.58
N PRO A 45 -21.09 18.70 -0.17
CA PRO A 45 -20.13 17.63 0.01
C PRO A 45 -19.51 17.62 1.42
N ALA A 46 -19.21 18.82 1.99
CA ALA A 46 -18.65 18.93 3.34
C ALA A 46 -19.60 18.34 4.41
N ILE A 47 -20.91 18.65 4.29
CA ILE A 47 -21.93 18.06 5.17
C ILE A 47 -21.97 16.54 5.01
N GLY A 48 -21.90 16.02 3.78
CA GLY A 48 -21.85 14.58 3.51
C GLY A 48 -20.67 13.89 4.19
N VAL A 49 -19.48 14.49 4.11
CA VAL A 49 -18.27 14.00 4.79
C VAL A 49 -18.45 14.04 6.32
N ILE A 50 -18.96 15.14 6.87
CA ILE A 50 -19.18 15.28 8.31
C ILE A 50 -20.20 14.23 8.81
N ILE A 51 -21.32 14.05 8.10
CA ILE A 51 -22.31 13.02 8.42
C ILE A 51 -21.69 11.62 8.32
N GLY A 52 -20.87 11.35 7.31
CA GLY A 52 -20.14 10.10 7.17
C GLY A 52 -19.22 9.81 8.35
N ILE A 53 -18.45 10.81 8.80
CA ILE A 53 -17.57 10.72 9.97
C ILE A 53 -18.39 10.42 11.25
N ILE A 54 -19.48 11.15 11.45
CA ILE A 54 -20.35 10.99 12.65
C ILE A 54 -21.03 9.61 12.64
N ARG A 55 -21.55 9.17 11.50
CA ARG A 55 -22.33 7.95 11.37
C ARG A 55 -21.48 6.68 11.46
N HIS A 56 -20.31 6.70 10.84
CA HIS A 56 -19.42 5.54 10.81
C HIS A 56 -18.35 5.57 11.89
N ARG A 57 -18.22 6.65 12.65
CA ARG A 57 -17.16 6.90 13.66
C ARG A 57 -15.75 6.61 13.13
N ARG A 58 -15.58 6.65 11.81
CA ARG A 58 -14.32 6.44 11.11
C ARG A 58 -14.00 7.70 10.32
N VAL A 59 -12.81 8.22 10.57
CA VAL A 59 -12.29 9.34 9.81
C VAL A 59 -11.74 8.75 8.50
N ASP A 60 -12.50 8.88 7.43
CA ASP A 60 -12.07 8.53 6.09
C ASP A 60 -10.95 9.47 5.62
N ALA A 61 -9.84 8.88 5.14
CA ALA A 61 -8.68 9.64 4.68
C ALA A 61 -9.00 10.53 3.47
N VAL A 62 -9.89 10.08 2.59
CA VAL A 62 -10.34 10.83 1.43
C VAL A 62 -11.21 12.01 1.88
N GLY A 63 -12.15 11.77 2.80
CA GLY A 63 -13.03 12.80 3.35
C GLY A 63 -12.26 13.91 4.08
N VAL A 64 -11.26 13.57 4.88
CA VAL A 64 -10.39 14.58 5.54
C VAL A 64 -9.65 15.41 4.52
N LEU A 65 -9.15 14.81 3.45
CA LEU A 65 -8.45 15.53 2.41
C LEU A 65 -9.36 16.47 1.66
N VAL A 66 -10.56 16.02 1.27
CA VAL A 66 -11.57 16.83 0.61
C VAL A 66 -11.95 18.02 1.50
N LEU A 67 -12.22 17.77 2.79
CA LEU A 67 -12.55 18.81 3.75
C LEU A 67 -11.41 19.81 3.93
N ALA A 68 -10.16 19.35 4.05
CA ALA A 68 -8.99 20.21 4.11
C ALA A 68 -8.86 21.09 2.85
N GLY A 69 -9.05 20.52 1.66
CA GLY A 69 -9.08 21.25 0.40
C GLY A 69 -10.17 22.33 0.35
N ILE A 70 -11.38 22.00 0.78
CA ILE A 70 -12.51 22.96 0.84
C ILE A 70 -12.20 24.11 1.82
N VAL A 71 -11.67 23.80 3.01
CA VAL A 71 -11.32 24.82 4.01
C VAL A 71 -10.22 25.75 3.49
N VAL A 72 -9.16 25.18 2.89
CA VAL A 72 -8.08 25.96 2.29
C VAL A 72 -8.59 26.83 1.16
N GLY A 73 -9.40 26.29 0.24
CA GLY A 73 -10.01 27.05 -0.85
C GLY A 73 -10.92 28.16 -0.33
N ALA A 74 -11.76 27.90 0.66
CA ALA A 74 -12.64 28.92 1.24
C ALA A 74 -11.86 30.05 1.93
N VAL A 75 -10.84 29.72 2.72
CA VAL A 75 -9.98 30.70 3.40
C VAL A 75 -9.25 31.59 2.38
N LEU A 76 -8.63 30.99 1.37
CA LEU A 76 -7.93 31.70 0.33
C LEU A 76 -8.88 32.57 -0.52
N GLY A 77 -10.04 32.02 -0.89
CA GLY A 77 -11.07 32.77 -1.63
C GLY A 77 -11.63 34.01 -0.87
N LEU A 78 -11.76 33.92 0.46
CA LEU A 78 -12.21 35.00 1.32
C LEU A 78 -11.14 36.11 1.53
N VAL A 79 -9.86 35.69 1.58
CA VAL A 79 -8.73 36.59 1.83
C VAL A 79 -8.23 37.25 0.53
N SER A 80 -8.44 36.59 -0.62
CA SER A 80 -7.85 37.01 -1.89
C SER A 80 -8.75 37.94 -2.68
N HIS A 81 -8.35 39.22 -2.74
CA HIS A 81 -8.91 40.17 -3.68
C HIS A 81 -8.10 40.27 -5.01
N ASN A 82 -7.08 39.43 -5.18
CA ASN A 82 -6.18 39.46 -6.33
C ASN A 82 -6.38 38.20 -7.22
N PRO A 83 -6.64 38.38 -8.55
CA PRO A 83 -6.82 37.25 -9.47
C PRO A 83 -5.64 36.27 -9.52
N LYS A 84 -4.42 36.72 -9.28
CA LYS A 84 -3.22 35.87 -9.22
C LYS A 84 -3.26 34.91 -8.02
N LEU A 85 -3.81 35.37 -6.88
CA LEU A 85 -3.95 34.49 -5.69
C LEU A 85 -5.01 33.42 -5.88
N VAL A 86 -6.03 33.66 -6.71
CA VAL A 86 -7.01 32.61 -7.09
C VAL A 86 -6.34 31.48 -7.93
N LEU A 87 -5.35 31.84 -8.75
CA LEU A 87 -4.53 30.83 -9.47
C LEU A 87 -3.59 30.08 -8.53
N ASP A 88 -3.14 30.71 -7.44
CA ASP A 88 -2.31 30.07 -6.39
C ASP A 88 -3.13 29.18 -5.44
N GLU A 89 -4.46 29.29 -5.40
CA GLU A 89 -5.35 28.44 -4.60
C GLU A 89 -5.11 26.94 -4.88
N GLY A 90 -4.93 26.59 -6.16
CA GLY A 90 -4.59 25.23 -6.56
C GLY A 90 -3.25 24.77 -5.99
N SER A 91 -2.25 25.66 -5.91
CA SER A 91 -0.93 25.37 -5.35
C SER A 91 -0.99 25.16 -3.83
N ALA A 92 -1.80 25.96 -3.14
CA ALA A 92 -2.00 25.80 -1.71
C ALA A 92 -2.66 24.45 -1.37
N SER A 93 -3.67 24.04 -2.13
CA SER A 93 -4.36 22.76 -1.94
C SER A 93 -3.42 21.57 -2.14
N THR A 94 -2.61 21.56 -3.19
CA THR A 94 -1.63 20.48 -3.44
C THR A 94 -0.48 20.54 -2.44
N GLY A 95 -0.05 21.72 -2.01
CA GLY A 95 0.93 21.89 -0.94
C GLY A 95 0.45 21.32 0.40
N VAL A 96 -0.79 21.65 0.79
CA VAL A 96 -1.43 21.09 2.00
C VAL A 96 -1.55 19.57 1.90
N PHE A 97 -1.93 19.02 0.76
CA PHE A 97 -1.92 17.57 0.53
C PHE A 97 -0.53 16.97 0.77
N GLY A 98 0.51 17.58 0.20
CA GLY A 98 1.90 17.17 0.40
C GLY A 98 2.31 17.17 1.88
N LEU A 99 1.94 18.24 2.62
CA LEU A 99 2.20 18.34 4.06
C LEU A 99 1.44 17.28 4.86
N ILE A 100 0.17 17.02 4.55
CA ILE A 100 -0.62 15.97 5.19
C ILE A 100 0.00 14.60 4.94
N CYS A 101 0.45 14.31 3.72
CA CYS A 101 1.17 13.07 3.41
C CYS A 101 2.42 12.92 4.29
N LEU A 102 3.29 13.92 4.34
CA LEU A 102 4.51 13.86 5.16
C LEU A 102 4.19 13.84 6.65
N GLY A 103 3.24 14.65 7.12
CA GLY A 103 2.79 14.65 8.51
C GLY A 103 2.21 13.30 8.96
N SER A 104 1.56 12.57 8.04
CA SER A 104 1.01 11.24 8.32
C SER A 104 2.08 10.19 8.65
N LEU A 105 3.34 10.44 8.28
CA LEU A 105 4.47 9.56 8.62
C LEU A 105 4.75 9.49 10.12
N ALA A 106 4.31 10.50 10.89
CA ALA A 106 4.36 10.49 12.35
C ALA A 106 3.34 9.51 12.96
N THR A 107 2.45 8.96 12.15
CA THR A 107 1.44 7.98 12.58
C THR A 107 1.80 6.58 12.12
N ASP A 108 1.25 5.56 12.78
CA ASP A 108 1.44 4.16 12.40
C ASP A 108 0.87 3.78 11.02
N LYS A 109 0.01 4.64 10.46
CA LYS A 109 -0.69 4.40 9.19
C LYS A 109 -0.42 5.55 8.23
N PRO A 110 0.64 5.50 7.40
CA PRO A 110 0.94 6.51 6.39
C PRO A 110 -0.25 6.77 5.46
N MET A 111 -0.38 7.99 4.94
CA MET A 111 -1.56 8.44 4.18
C MET A 111 -1.84 7.54 2.97
N MET A 112 -0.81 7.16 2.20
CA MET A 112 -0.99 6.29 1.04
C MET A 112 -1.46 4.88 1.38
N TYR A 113 -1.11 4.35 2.57
CA TYR A 113 -1.70 3.11 3.08
C TYR A 113 -3.19 3.27 3.36
N ARG A 114 -3.60 4.38 3.97
CA ARG A 114 -5.02 4.66 4.24
C ARG A 114 -5.82 4.77 2.96
N PHE A 115 -5.30 5.49 1.96
CA PHE A 115 -5.93 5.54 0.63
C PHE A 115 -6.07 4.16 -0.01
N ALA A 116 -4.99 3.38 -0.03
CA ALA A 116 -5.04 2.05 -0.62
C ALA A 116 -6.08 1.15 0.07
N LEU A 117 -6.16 1.18 1.40
CA LEU A 117 -7.13 0.43 2.18
C LEU A 117 -8.57 0.88 1.87
N GLU A 118 -8.80 2.20 1.74
CA GLU A 118 -10.10 2.76 1.41
C GLU A 118 -10.56 2.33 0.01
N PHE A 119 -9.67 2.36 -0.99
CA PHE A 119 -9.95 1.87 -2.34
C PHE A 119 -10.25 0.37 -2.39
N MET A 120 -9.66 -0.42 -1.51
CA MET A 120 -9.94 -1.85 -1.41
C MET A 120 -11.24 -2.16 -0.67
N GLY A 121 -11.75 -1.19 0.10
CA GLY A 121 -12.90 -1.32 0.98
C GLY A 121 -12.53 -2.00 2.30
N PRO A 122 -12.35 -1.24 3.39
CA PRO A 122 -11.82 -1.74 4.66
C PRO A 122 -12.67 -2.87 5.28
N ASP A 123 -13.96 -2.92 4.95
CA ASP A 123 -14.89 -3.92 5.46
C ASP A 123 -15.03 -5.16 4.54
N THR A 124 -14.37 -5.15 3.37
CA THR A 124 -14.34 -6.28 2.44
C THR A 124 -13.28 -7.31 2.84
N GLU A 125 -13.43 -8.55 2.34
CA GLU A 125 -12.41 -9.59 2.51
C GLU A 125 -11.04 -9.14 1.99
N ARG A 126 -11.01 -8.55 0.78
CA ARG A 126 -9.79 -8.00 0.16
C ARG A 126 -9.15 -6.89 1.01
N GLY A 127 -9.97 -6.03 1.64
CA GLY A 127 -9.48 -4.98 2.53
C GLY A 127 -8.87 -5.54 3.81
N ARG A 128 -9.46 -6.60 4.37
CA ARG A 128 -8.91 -7.30 5.54
C ARG A 128 -7.59 -7.99 5.22
N GLU A 129 -7.53 -8.76 4.13
CA GLU A 129 -6.28 -9.38 3.65
C GLU A 129 -5.16 -8.33 3.45
N PHE A 130 -5.51 -7.20 2.83
CA PHE A 130 -4.57 -6.10 2.64
C PHE A 130 -4.10 -5.51 3.98
N ALA A 131 -5.00 -5.35 4.95
CA ALA A 131 -4.67 -4.86 6.28
C ALA A 131 -3.73 -5.82 7.04
N ASP A 132 -3.90 -7.13 6.87
CA ASP A 132 -3.08 -8.17 7.49
C ASP A 132 -1.63 -8.16 6.97
N LEU A 133 -1.40 -7.73 5.72
CA LEU A 133 -0.05 -7.56 5.17
C LEU A 133 0.79 -6.55 5.98
N ARG A 134 0.17 -5.73 6.80
CA ARG A 134 0.86 -4.73 7.63
C ARG A 134 1.74 -5.34 8.73
N GLN A 135 1.56 -6.62 9.07
CA GLN A 135 2.47 -7.37 9.95
C GLN A 135 3.90 -7.42 9.38
N TYR A 136 4.07 -7.40 8.07
CA TYR A 136 5.37 -7.48 7.39
C TYR A 136 6.06 -6.11 7.34
N LYS A 137 7.33 -6.04 7.77
CA LYS A 137 8.13 -4.81 7.82
C LYS A 137 8.34 -4.21 6.42
N GLU A 138 8.55 -5.06 5.42
CA GLU A 138 8.76 -4.69 4.02
C GLU A 138 7.54 -3.97 3.44
N PHE A 139 6.35 -4.48 3.74
CA PHE A 139 5.09 -3.87 3.33
C PHE A 139 4.91 -2.48 3.96
N ARG A 140 5.17 -2.33 5.26
CA ARG A 140 5.11 -1.03 5.94
C ARG A 140 6.10 -0.03 5.35
N ARG A 141 7.36 -0.47 5.11
CA ARG A 141 8.39 0.36 4.48
C ARG A 141 7.99 0.82 3.08
N ALA A 142 7.37 -0.05 2.28
CA ALA A 142 6.90 0.31 0.95
C ALA A 142 5.91 1.47 1.01
N PHE A 143 4.94 1.45 1.92
CA PHE A 143 3.96 2.53 2.08
C PHE A 143 4.56 3.81 2.67
N VAL A 144 5.57 3.72 3.52
CA VAL A 144 6.33 4.88 3.96
C VAL A 144 7.02 5.54 2.76
N VAL A 145 7.74 4.77 1.94
CA VAL A 145 8.41 5.29 0.74
C VAL A 145 7.41 5.92 -0.23
N ILE A 146 6.31 5.24 -0.52
CA ILE A 146 5.25 5.78 -1.39
C ILE A 146 4.73 7.10 -0.83
N THR A 147 4.44 7.18 0.46
CA THR A 147 3.91 8.40 1.10
C THR A 147 4.93 9.56 1.05
N VAL A 148 6.21 9.29 1.28
CA VAL A 148 7.28 10.29 1.16
C VAL A 148 7.37 10.82 -0.27
N VAL A 149 7.40 9.93 -1.26
CA VAL A 149 7.50 10.32 -2.67
C VAL A 149 6.30 11.15 -3.11
N TRP A 150 5.08 10.74 -2.75
CA TRP A 150 3.86 11.50 -3.05
C TRP A 150 3.86 12.86 -2.35
N GLY A 151 4.17 12.92 -1.06
CA GLY A 151 4.23 14.16 -0.29
C GLY A 151 5.27 15.13 -0.84
N ALA A 152 6.49 14.65 -1.08
CA ALA A 152 7.57 15.47 -1.63
C ALA A 152 7.26 15.97 -3.06
N ALA A 153 6.73 15.10 -3.93
CA ALA A 153 6.38 15.46 -5.29
C ALA A 153 5.32 16.57 -5.37
N TYR A 154 4.28 16.49 -4.52
CA TYR A 154 3.26 17.52 -4.48
C TYR A 154 3.73 18.83 -3.84
N LEU A 155 4.66 18.78 -2.89
CA LEU A 155 5.29 20.01 -2.38
C LEU A 155 6.15 20.69 -3.43
N VAL A 156 6.94 19.90 -4.17
CA VAL A 156 7.73 20.42 -5.30
C VAL A 156 6.82 20.96 -6.39
N GLU A 157 5.75 20.25 -6.74
CA GLU A 157 4.76 20.69 -7.71
C GLU A 157 4.13 22.04 -7.31
N ALA A 158 3.70 22.17 -6.05
CA ALA A 158 3.13 23.41 -5.53
C ALA A 158 4.12 24.57 -5.62
N ALA A 159 5.38 24.36 -5.22
CA ALA A 159 6.43 25.36 -5.29
C ALA A 159 6.73 25.79 -6.75
N VAL A 160 6.88 24.83 -7.65
CA VAL A 160 7.12 25.07 -9.08
C VAL A 160 5.94 25.83 -9.70
N ARG A 161 4.71 25.46 -9.35
CA ARG A 161 3.51 26.15 -9.85
C ARG A 161 3.46 27.60 -9.40
N VAL A 162 3.74 27.89 -8.13
CA VAL A 162 3.81 29.28 -7.63
C VAL A 162 4.83 30.09 -8.44
N LEU A 163 6.04 29.55 -8.67
CA LEU A 163 7.06 30.21 -9.48
C LEU A 163 6.57 30.49 -10.93
N ILE A 164 5.96 29.48 -11.58
CA ILE A 164 5.46 29.62 -12.94
C ILE A 164 4.34 30.71 -13.02
N VAL A 165 3.41 30.69 -12.06
CA VAL A 165 2.32 31.68 -12.03
C VAL A 165 2.84 33.11 -11.88
N GLN A 166 3.92 33.32 -11.14
CA GLN A 166 4.51 34.64 -10.94
C GLN A 166 5.27 35.16 -12.17
N GLU A 167 5.95 34.24 -12.89
CA GLU A 167 6.85 34.61 -14.00
C GLU A 167 6.18 34.59 -15.38
N THR A 168 4.94 34.05 -15.51
CA THR A 168 4.29 33.85 -16.81
C THR A 168 3.02 34.67 -16.99
N SER A 169 2.53 34.71 -18.23
CA SER A 169 1.25 35.32 -18.55
C SER A 169 0.08 34.56 -17.93
N ALA A 170 -1.03 35.25 -17.64
CA ALA A 170 -2.22 34.65 -17.02
C ALA A 170 -2.77 33.45 -17.81
N GLY A 171 -2.68 33.44 -19.13
CA GLY A 171 -3.12 32.32 -19.96
C GLY A 171 -2.24 31.07 -19.78
N THR A 172 -0.92 31.23 -19.77
CA THR A 172 0.04 30.12 -19.52
C THR A 172 -0.10 29.63 -18.09
N ALA A 173 -0.18 30.54 -17.12
CA ALA A 173 -0.39 30.20 -15.72
C ALA A 173 -1.65 29.34 -15.52
N LEU A 174 -2.77 29.72 -16.16
CA LEU A 174 -4.02 28.96 -16.10
C LEU A 174 -3.88 27.54 -16.70
N ALA A 175 -3.24 27.42 -17.87
CA ALA A 175 -3.03 26.14 -18.53
C ALA A 175 -2.17 25.19 -17.66
N VAL A 176 -1.05 25.72 -17.14
CA VAL A 176 -0.16 24.97 -16.25
C VAL A 176 -0.87 24.56 -14.96
N SER A 177 -1.60 25.46 -14.32
CA SER A 177 -2.34 25.18 -13.09
C SER A 177 -3.41 24.09 -13.26
N LYS A 178 -3.96 23.93 -14.46
CA LYS A 178 -4.93 22.88 -14.76
C LYS A 178 -4.29 21.54 -15.12
N VAL A 179 -3.15 21.52 -15.79
CA VAL A 179 -2.55 20.29 -16.33
C VAL A 179 -1.53 19.66 -15.39
N LEU A 180 -0.72 20.51 -14.74
CA LEU A 180 0.43 20.05 -13.95
C LEU A 180 0.07 19.07 -12.82
N PRO A 181 -0.97 19.28 -11.99
CA PRO A 181 -1.32 18.35 -10.92
C PRO A 181 -1.71 16.97 -11.44
N TYR A 182 -2.45 16.91 -12.55
CA TYR A 182 -2.84 15.65 -13.17
C TYR A 182 -1.67 14.92 -13.81
N ALA A 183 -0.75 15.66 -14.44
CA ALA A 183 0.47 15.08 -14.99
C ALA A 183 1.34 14.48 -13.88
N VAL A 184 1.54 15.20 -12.78
CA VAL A 184 2.27 14.71 -11.60
C VAL A 184 1.57 13.48 -11.01
N ALA A 185 0.24 13.53 -10.84
CA ALA A 185 -0.53 12.39 -10.37
C ALA A 185 -0.36 11.14 -11.26
N ALA A 186 -0.45 11.31 -12.59
CA ALA A 186 -0.28 10.20 -13.54
C ALA A 186 1.12 9.56 -13.43
N VAL A 187 2.16 10.38 -13.33
CA VAL A 187 3.54 9.91 -13.13
C VAL A 187 3.68 9.16 -11.80
N LEU A 188 3.14 9.72 -10.72
CA LEU A 188 3.18 9.10 -9.40
C LEU A 188 2.42 7.78 -9.35
N ILE A 189 1.26 7.69 -9.99
CA ILE A 189 0.49 6.43 -10.09
C ILE A 189 1.31 5.39 -10.87
N ALA A 190 1.84 5.74 -12.04
CA ALA A 190 2.65 4.84 -12.85
C ALA A 190 3.88 4.34 -12.07
N TRP A 191 4.57 5.26 -11.37
CA TRP A 191 5.69 4.93 -10.51
C TRP A 191 5.26 4.00 -9.35
N THR A 192 4.16 4.29 -8.66
CA THR A 192 3.65 3.48 -7.54
C THR A 192 3.32 2.05 -7.99
N VAL A 193 2.68 1.91 -9.16
CA VAL A 193 2.39 0.58 -9.73
C VAL A 193 3.67 -0.16 -10.07
N GLY A 194 4.64 0.52 -10.70
CA GLY A 194 5.96 -0.05 -11.01
C GLY A 194 6.73 -0.48 -9.75
N TYR A 195 6.76 0.37 -8.75
CA TYR A 195 7.39 0.10 -7.45
C TYR A 195 6.73 -1.09 -6.74
N GLY A 196 5.39 -1.14 -6.70
CA GLY A 196 4.64 -2.26 -6.12
C GLY A 196 4.93 -3.59 -6.81
N ARG A 197 4.99 -3.60 -8.16
CA ARG A 197 5.36 -4.79 -8.94
C ARG A 197 6.80 -5.25 -8.65
N LEU A 198 7.73 -4.30 -8.50
CA LEU A 198 9.12 -4.61 -8.17
C LEU A 198 9.24 -5.23 -6.77
N GLN A 199 8.53 -4.67 -5.78
CA GLN A 199 8.50 -5.21 -4.41
C GLN A 199 7.89 -6.61 -4.35
N LYS A 200 6.80 -6.85 -5.07
CA LYS A 200 6.21 -8.19 -5.18
C LYS A 200 7.20 -9.19 -5.77
N ARG A 201 7.85 -8.88 -6.89
CA ARG A 201 8.87 -9.76 -7.50
C ARG A 201 10.04 -10.07 -6.56
N ARG A 202 10.45 -9.11 -5.72
CA ARG A 202 11.49 -9.33 -4.70
C ARG A 202 10.99 -10.29 -3.62
N GLY A 203 9.77 -10.10 -3.14
CA GLY A 203 9.13 -10.99 -2.16
C GLY A 203 9.02 -12.42 -2.68
N ASP A 204 8.53 -12.60 -3.90
CA ASP A 204 8.39 -13.91 -4.54
C ASP A 204 9.75 -14.63 -4.69
N ARG A 205 10.82 -13.89 -5.06
CA ARG A 205 12.17 -14.46 -5.16
C ARG A 205 12.72 -14.90 -3.80
N ILE A 206 12.50 -14.11 -2.76
CA ILE A 206 12.92 -14.45 -1.40
C ILE A 206 12.17 -15.68 -0.91
N ALA A 207 10.86 -15.74 -1.11
CA ALA A 207 10.05 -16.90 -0.74
C ALA A 207 10.50 -18.17 -1.48
N ALA A 208 10.78 -18.09 -2.78
CA ALA A 208 11.30 -19.22 -3.56
C ALA A 208 12.68 -19.68 -3.07
N ALA A 209 13.57 -18.75 -2.68
CA ALA A 209 14.87 -19.10 -2.14
C ALA A 209 14.78 -19.82 -0.79
N TYR A 210 13.86 -19.39 0.09
CA TYR A 210 13.60 -20.08 1.37
C TYR A 210 13.01 -21.48 1.15
N ALA A 211 12.07 -21.64 0.22
CA ALA A 211 11.50 -22.94 -0.12
C ALA A 211 12.58 -23.91 -0.64
N ALA A 212 13.42 -23.46 -1.57
CA ALA A 212 14.52 -24.27 -2.10
C ALA A 212 15.55 -24.65 -1.00
N ALA A 213 15.83 -23.74 -0.07
CA ALA A 213 16.74 -24.01 1.04
C ALA A 213 16.11 -25.03 2.03
N ALA A 214 14.81 -24.99 2.27
CA ALA A 214 14.10 -25.97 3.10
C ALA A 214 14.14 -27.37 2.46
N GLU A 215 13.83 -27.48 1.17
CA GLU A 215 13.91 -28.74 0.42
C GLU A 215 15.32 -29.33 0.43
N ALA A 216 16.36 -28.50 0.25
CA ALA A 216 17.74 -28.94 0.32
C ALA A 216 18.13 -29.45 1.71
N ASN A 217 17.63 -28.84 2.78
CA ASN A 217 17.86 -29.28 4.15
C ASN A 217 17.18 -30.63 4.45
N GLU A 218 15.93 -30.80 4.01
CA GLU A 218 15.20 -32.08 4.16
C GLU A 218 15.91 -33.22 3.40
N ALA A 219 16.37 -32.92 2.16
CA ALA A 219 17.13 -33.93 1.39
C ALA A 219 18.46 -34.28 2.05
N ALA A 220 19.17 -33.31 2.63
CA ALA A 220 20.42 -33.57 3.36
C ALA A 220 20.19 -34.36 4.66
N GLU A 221 19.09 -34.15 5.35
CA GLU A 221 18.70 -34.87 6.54
C GLU A 221 18.30 -36.32 6.24
N ALA A 222 17.52 -36.52 5.16
CA ALA A 222 17.18 -37.85 4.65
C ALA A 222 18.44 -38.62 4.20
N GLY A 223 19.39 -37.96 3.56
CA GLY A 223 20.68 -38.55 3.20
C GLY A 223 21.49 -39.03 4.40
N ARG A 224 21.58 -38.21 5.45
CA ARG A 224 22.29 -38.57 6.70
C ARG A 224 21.64 -39.73 7.43
N THR A 225 20.32 -39.78 7.50
CA THR A 225 19.59 -40.89 8.12
C THR A 225 19.77 -42.19 7.34
N ALA A 226 19.78 -42.13 5.99
CA ALA A 226 20.03 -43.30 5.15
C ALA A 226 21.48 -43.79 5.25
N GLU A 227 22.46 -42.92 5.43
CA GLU A 227 23.87 -43.28 5.64
C GLU A 227 24.10 -43.92 7.02
N ALA A 228 23.48 -43.31 8.08
CA ALA A 228 23.53 -43.88 9.43
C ALA A 228 22.88 -45.27 9.50
N GLY A 229 21.80 -45.51 8.76
CA GLY A 229 21.18 -46.84 8.66
C GLY A 229 22.08 -47.86 7.99
N ARG A 230 22.79 -47.48 6.93
CA ARG A 230 23.76 -48.37 6.24
C ARG A 230 24.98 -48.71 7.08
N THR A 231 25.51 -47.77 7.86
CA THR A 231 26.63 -48.02 8.76
C THR A 231 26.23 -48.98 9.90
N ALA A 232 25.03 -48.81 10.48
CA ALA A 232 24.51 -49.69 11.51
C ALA A 232 24.30 -51.13 10.99
N GLU A 233 23.80 -51.28 9.76
CA GLU A 233 23.59 -52.58 9.12
C GLU A 233 24.94 -53.31 8.84
N THR A 234 25.97 -52.55 8.42
CA THR A 234 27.33 -53.12 8.22
C THR A 234 27.98 -53.57 9.54
N GLU A 235 27.83 -52.81 10.61
CA GLU A 235 28.33 -53.17 11.93
C GLU A 235 27.60 -54.44 12.48
N GLU A 236 26.29 -54.59 12.27
CA GLU A 236 25.53 -55.75 12.67
C GLU A 236 25.95 -57.02 11.90
N VAL A 237 26.23 -56.89 10.62
CA VAL A 237 26.72 -57.99 9.78
C VAL A 237 28.12 -58.43 10.22
N ASP A 238 29.03 -57.46 10.46
CA ASP A 238 30.40 -57.71 10.88
C ASP A 238 30.45 -58.41 12.28
N GLY A 239 29.64 -57.93 13.23
CA GLY A 239 29.47 -58.54 14.54
C GLY A 239 28.87 -59.96 14.51
N ARG A 240 28.02 -60.28 13.53
CA ARG A 240 27.50 -61.66 13.32
C ARG A 240 28.55 -62.60 12.74
N VAL A 241 29.41 -62.08 11.83
CA VAL A 241 30.50 -62.88 11.26
C VAL A 241 31.55 -63.23 12.36
N GLU A 242 31.92 -62.25 13.16
CA GLU A 242 32.87 -62.40 14.27
C GLU A 242 32.35 -63.41 15.34
N SER A 243 31.03 -63.28 15.66
CA SER A 243 30.43 -64.27 16.61
C SER A 243 30.33 -65.66 16.05
N ALA A 244 30.19 -65.87 14.74
CA ALA A 244 30.16 -67.14 14.08
C ALA A 244 31.56 -67.76 14.04
N GLU A 245 32.62 -67.00 13.77
CA GLU A 245 34.02 -67.47 13.82
C GLU A 245 34.46 -67.89 15.24
N VAL A 246 34.09 -67.18 16.27
CA VAL A 246 34.37 -67.44 17.65
C VAL A 246 33.62 -68.78 18.08
N GLY A 247 32.36 -68.97 17.64
CA GLY A 247 31.56 -70.15 17.88
C GLY A 247 32.17 -71.38 17.23
N ASP A 248 32.70 -71.26 16.02
CA ASP A 248 33.36 -72.43 15.33
C ASP A 248 34.70 -72.77 15.94
N ALA A 249 35.50 -71.81 16.38
CA ALA A 249 36.75 -72.01 17.09
C ALA A 249 36.58 -72.74 18.47
N THR A 250 35.50 -72.42 19.21
CA THR A 250 35.16 -73.08 20.46
C THR A 250 34.64 -74.46 20.25
N ALA A 251 33.89 -74.73 19.18
CA ALA A 251 33.42 -76.06 18.81
C ALA A 251 34.58 -77.01 18.40
N GLN A 252 35.62 -76.48 17.72
CA GLN A 252 36.83 -77.28 17.38
C GLN A 252 37.72 -77.54 18.57
N ALA A 253 37.77 -76.70 19.59
CA ALA A 253 38.52 -76.92 20.82
C ALA A 253 37.92 -78.05 21.70
N ASP A 254 36.59 -78.20 21.74
CA ASP A 254 35.88 -79.17 22.54
C ASP A 254 35.94 -80.62 21.91
N THR A 255 36.17 -80.77 20.61
CA THR A 255 36.30 -82.02 19.93
C THR A 255 37.72 -82.60 20.02
N GLY A 256 38.74 -81.82 20.38
CA GLY A 256 40.13 -82.27 20.52
C GLY A 256 40.47 -83.00 21.81
N ASP A 257 39.67 -82.88 22.88
CA ASP A 257 39.96 -83.42 24.20
C ASP A 257 39.30 -84.83 24.49
N ALA A 258 38.53 -85.40 23.52
CA ALA A 258 37.83 -86.65 23.66
C ALA A 258 38.61 -87.88 23.16
N HIS A 259 39.87 -87.70 22.72
CA HIS A 259 40.66 -88.88 22.19
C HIS A 259 41.89 -89.25 23.02
N HIS A 260 41.99 -88.86 24.29
CA HIS A 260 43.02 -89.31 25.19
C HIS A 260 42.46 -89.79 26.57
N ARG A 261 41.70 -90.89 26.59
CA ARG A 261 41.53 -91.74 27.75
C ARG A 261 41.22 -93.20 27.35
#